data_9f0de1d44251ee85580b12c82b8f1b8c
#
_entry.id   9f0de1d44251ee85580b12c82b8f1b8c
#
_cell.length_a   1.000
_cell.length_b   1.000
_cell.length_c   1.000
_cell.angle_alpha   90.00
_cell.angle_beta   90.00
_cell.angle_gamma   90.00
#
_symmetry.space_group_name_H-M   'P 1'
#
loop_
_entity.id
_entity.type
_entity.pdbx_description
1 polymer ?
#
loop_
_entity_poly.entity_id
_entity_poly.type
_entity_poly.pdbx_seq_one_letter_code
_entity_poly.pdbx_strand_id
1 'polypeptide(L)'
;MGTVKSLLLGMCFVLGACTSQTSTVQTTEKGTQWEWQNGTIVVKTPERPAGQKSVLGLTTPKLEAVRVGFVGLGMRGPGAVERFTYIPGTQVVALCDYEEARADKCQELLKKASMPKAAVYSGDKGYE
;
A
#
# COMPACT_ATOMS: atom_id res chain seq x y z
N MET A 1 76.09 32.38 -15.51
CA MET A 1 74.70 32.70 -15.08
C MET A 1 73.79 31.66 -15.74
N GLY A 2 73.42 30.67 -15.02
CA GLY A 2 72.55 29.60 -15.53
C GLY A 2 71.89 28.93 -14.36
N THR A 3 70.58 29.20 -14.15
CA THR A 3 69.76 28.73 -13.06
C THR A 3 69.37 27.28 -13.31
N VAL A 4 69.76 26.41 -12.39
CA VAL A 4 69.30 24.99 -12.36
C VAL A 4 67.86 24.92 -11.82
N LYS A 5 66.93 24.45 -12.66
CA LYS A 5 65.58 24.14 -12.24
C LYS A 5 65.56 22.75 -11.65
N SER A 6 65.36 22.67 -10.34
CA SER A 6 65.14 21.44 -9.61
C SER A 6 63.70 20.90 -9.92
N LEU A 7 63.63 19.68 -10.45
CA LEU A 7 62.39 18.96 -10.76
C LEU A 7 62.01 18.17 -9.51
N LEU A 8 61.05 18.68 -8.73
CA LEU A 8 60.44 17.99 -7.61
C LEU A 8 59.33 17.04 -8.15
N LEU A 9 59.62 15.74 -8.10
CA LEU A 9 58.71 14.67 -8.42
C LEU A 9 57.70 14.51 -7.24
N GLY A 10 56.53 15.09 -7.38
CA GLY A 10 55.48 14.96 -6.40
C GLY A 10 54.83 13.58 -6.45
N MET A 11 55.09 12.77 -5.43
CA MET A 11 54.44 11.47 -5.23
C MET A 11 53.03 11.71 -4.66
N CYS A 12 52.00 11.64 -5.53
CA CYS A 12 50.60 11.67 -5.08
C CYS A 12 50.26 10.40 -4.32
N PHE A 13 50.21 10.51 -2.99
CA PHE A 13 49.54 9.53 -2.15
C PHE A 13 48.01 9.68 -2.36
N VAL A 14 47.42 8.73 -3.08
CA VAL A 14 45.96 8.59 -3.13
C VAL A 14 45.53 7.93 -1.81
N LEU A 15 45.22 8.77 -0.82
CA LEU A 15 44.48 8.33 0.36
C LEU A 15 43.05 7.98 -0.09
N GLY A 16 42.78 6.69 -0.22
CA GLY A 16 41.42 6.18 -0.39
C GLY A 16 40.57 6.60 0.79
N ALA A 17 39.81 7.68 0.65
CA ALA A 17 38.80 8.05 1.57
C ALA A 17 37.69 6.98 1.51
N CYS A 18 37.67 6.06 2.46
CA CYS A 18 36.51 5.26 2.76
C CYS A 18 35.40 6.23 3.18
N THR A 19 34.56 6.63 2.23
CA THR A 19 33.32 7.33 2.55
C THR A 19 32.40 6.34 3.23
N SER A 20 32.35 6.40 4.56
CA SER A 20 31.29 5.77 5.33
C SER A 20 29.97 6.37 4.82
N GLN A 21 29.15 5.54 4.15
CA GLN A 21 27.80 5.95 3.76
C GLN A 21 27.01 6.17 5.06
N THR A 22 26.85 7.43 5.41
CA THR A 22 25.95 7.81 6.50
C THR A 22 24.53 7.49 6.04
N SER A 23 23.90 6.49 6.66
CA SER A 23 22.52 6.16 6.39
C SER A 23 21.64 7.35 6.77
N THR A 24 21.09 8.03 5.76
CA THR A 24 20.18 9.15 5.99
C THR A 24 18.79 8.59 6.25
N VAL A 25 18.27 8.76 7.46
CA VAL A 25 16.89 8.41 7.79
C VAL A 25 15.96 9.36 7.03
N GLN A 26 15.06 8.80 6.25
CA GLN A 26 14.05 9.52 5.51
C GLN A 26 12.71 9.41 6.24
N THR A 27 11.94 10.51 6.25
CA THR A 27 10.61 10.52 6.87
C THR A 27 9.58 10.87 5.80
N THR A 28 8.54 10.05 5.66
CA THR A 28 7.42 10.37 4.77
C THR A 28 6.51 11.42 5.40
N GLU A 29 5.64 12.07 4.61
CA GLU A 29 4.63 13.02 5.10
C GLU A 29 3.74 12.44 6.20
N LYS A 30 3.58 11.11 6.25
CA LYS A 30 2.83 10.38 7.29
C LYS A 30 3.69 9.96 8.49
N GLY A 31 4.92 10.45 8.60
CA GLY A 31 5.81 10.16 9.73
C GLY A 31 6.46 8.77 9.72
N THR A 32 6.29 7.98 8.67
CA THR A 32 6.97 6.68 8.54
C THR A 32 8.45 6.91 8.28
N GLN A 33 9.32 6.39 9.14
CA GLN A 33 10.76 6.44 8.99
C GLN A 33 11.25 5.23 8.20
N TRP A 34 12.14 5.45 7.26
CA TRP A 34 12.79 4.40 6.50
C TRP A 34 14.24 4.78 6.19
N GLU A 35 15.07 3.79 5.99
CA GLU A 35 16.49 3.97 5.63
C GLU A 35 16.95 2.89 4.67
N TRP A 36 18.02 3.20 3.93
CA TRP A 36 18.70 2.20 3.12
C TRP A 36 19.74 1.47 3.98
N GLN A 37 19.64 0.15 4.05
CA GLN A 37 20.63 -0.71 4.69
C GLN A 37 21.04 -1.82 3.72
N ASN A 38 22.30 -1.84 3.32
CA ASN A 38 22.87 -2.88 2.45
C ASN A 38 22.04 -3.17 1.18
N GLY A 39 21.56 -2.12 0.49
CA GLY A 39 20.76 -2.25 -0.72
C GLY A 39 19.29 -2.64 -0.49
N THR A 40 18.82 -2.63 0.75
CA THR A 40 17.44 -2.92 1.13
C THR A 40 16.81 -1.73 1.84
N ILE A 41 15.54 -1.45 1.59
CA ILE A 41 14.77 -0.46 2.34
C ILE A 41 14.31 -1.10 3.64
N VAL A 42 14.76 -0.53 4.76
CA VAL A 42 14.31 -0.93 6.10
C VAL A 42 13.33 0.11 6.61
N VAL A 43 12.12 -0.32 6.95
CA VAL A 43 11.07 0.53 7.51
C VAL A 43 10.98 0.27 9.01
N LYS A 44 11.08 1.32 9.82
CA LYS A 44 10.88 1.21 11.26
C LYS A 44 9.39 1.03 11.53
N THR A 45 8.99 -0.19 11.85
CA THR A 45 7.61 -0.48 12.24
C THR A 45 7.32 0.16 13.59
N PRO A 46 6.26 0.97 13.71
CA PRO A 46 5.88 1.53 15.00
C PRO A 46 5.54 0.41 15.99
N GLU A 47 5.88 0.63 17.27
CA GLU A 47 5.49 -0.30 18.32
C GLU A 47 3.96 -0.41 18.37
N ARG A 48 3.48 -1.63 18.55
CA ARG A 48 2.04 -1.86 18.71
C ARG A 48 1.55 -1.24 20.01
N PRO A 49 0.40 -0.55 20.02
CA PRO A 49 -0.20 -0.06 21.24
C PRO A 49 -0.34 -1.18 22.29
N ALA A 50 -0.11 -0.84 23.56
CA ALA A 50 -0.31 -1.79 24.65
C ALA A 50 -1.75 -2.33 24.65
N GLY A 51 -1.91 -3.64 24.78
CA GLY A 51 -3.21 -4.31 24.77
C GLY A 51 -3.72 -4.73 23.39
N GLN A 52 -2.99 -4.43 22.30
CA GLN A 52 -3.34 -4.94 20.97
C GLN A 52 -3.17 -6.47 20.93
N LYS A 53 -4.27 -7.16 20.62
CA LYS A 53 -4.28 -8.63 20.50
C LYS A 53 -3.98 -9.05 19.06
N SER A 54 -3.29 -10.19 18.91
CA SER A 54 -3.13 -10.81 17.59
C SER A 54 -4.48 -11.29 17.10
N VAL A 55 -4.75 -11.06 15.80
CA VAL A 55 -5.93 -11.61 15.12
C VAL A 55 -5.67 -13.00 14.51
N LEU A 56 -4.44 -13.52 14.65
CA LEU A 56 -4.12 -14.89 14.25
C LEU A 56 -4.95 -15.86 15.10
N GLY A 57 -5.71 -16.71 14.43
CA GLY A 57 -6.61 -17.66 15.10
C GLY A 57 -7.96 -17.05 15.53
N LEU A 58 -8.25 -15.80 15.15
CA LEU A 58 -9.58 -15.25 15.29
C LEU A 58 -10.56 -16.07 14.47
N THR A 59 -11.55 -16.64 15.12
CA THR A 59 -12.64 -17.41 14.49
C THR A 59 -13.98 -16.77 14.83
N THR A 60 -14.94 -16.98 13.95
CA THR A 60 -16.33 -16.59 14.18
C THR A 60 -17.23 -17.81 14.03
N PRO A 61 -18.36 -17.89 14.73
CA PRO A 61 -19.38 -18.88 14.44
C PRO A 61 -19.78 -18.84 12.96
N LYS A 62 -20.25 -19.97 12.43
CA LYS A 62 -20.75 -20.03 11.05
C LYS A 62 -21.85 -18.98 10.86
N LEU A 63 -21.65 -18.10 9.87
CA LEU A 63 -22.65 -17.11 9.48
C LEU A 63 -23.57 -17.71 8.41
N GLU A 64 -24.85 -17.41 8.48
CA GLU A 64 -25.83 -17.81 7.44
C GLU A 64 -25.54 -17.06 6.13
N ALA A 65 -25.16 -15.79 6.22
CA ALA A 65 -24.74 -14.98 5.09
C ALA A 65 -23.60 -14.04 5.48
N VAL A 66 -22.60 -13.91 4.60
CA VAL A 66 -21.52 -12.96 4.73
C VAL A 66 -21.88 -11.71 3.92
N ARG A 67 -22.06 -10.59 4.62
CA ARG A 67 -22.34 -9.29 3.99
C ARG A 67 -21.02 -8.63 3.57
N VAL A 68 -20.89 -8.27 2.29
CA VAL A 68 -19.67 -7.74 1.70
C VAL A 68 -19.92 -6.34 1.13
N GLY A 69 -19.07 -5.40 1.50
CA GLY A 69 -18.97 -4.08 0.88
C GLY A 69 -17.66 -3.98 0.06
N PHE A 70 -17.73 -3.34 -1.08
CA PHE A 70 -16.57 -3.06 -1.92
C PHE A 70 -16.25 -1.58 -1.92
N VAL A 71 -14.99 -1.24 -1.66
CA VAL A 71 -14.47 0.12 -1.76
C VAL A 71 -13.33 0.14 -2.78
N GLY A 72 -13.44 1.02 -3.78
CA GLY A 72 -12.50 1.08 -4.89
C GLY A 72 -12.88 0.14 -6.03
N LEU A 73 -13.71 0.62 -6.96
CA LEU A 73 -14.27 -0.14 -8.08
C LEU A 73 -13.58 0.19 -9.42
N GLY A 74 -12.29 0.53 -9.35
CA GLY A 74 -11.46 0.78 -10.52
C GLY A 74 -11.26 -0.47 -11.39
N MET A 75 -10.09 -0.59 -12.01
CA MET A 75 -9.80 -1.64 -13.00
C MET A 75 -10.12 -3.08 -12.53
N ARG A 76 -9.84 -3.41 -11.27
CA ARG A 76 -10.04 -4.76 -10.70
C ARG A 76 -11.39 -4.94 -9.97
N GLY A 77 -12.02 -3.84 -9.59
CA GLY A 77 -13.26 -3.84 -8.81
C GLY A 77 -14.39 -4.64 -9.44
N PRO A 78 -14.77 -4.39 -10.70
CA PRO A 78 -15.86 -5.11 -11.36
C PRO A 78 -15.66 -6.62 -11.37
N GLY A 79 -14.44 -7.09 -11.71
CA GLY A 79 -14.14 -8.52 -11.67
C GLY A 79 -14.13 -9.13 -10.26
N ALA A 80 -13.86 -8.33 -9.23
CA ALA A 80 -14.01 -8.78 -7.85
C ALA A 80 -15.48 -8.93 -7.48
N VAL A 81 -16.31 -7.92 -7.74
CA VAL A 81 -17.75 -7.96 -7.51
C VAL A 81 -18.38 -9.15 -8.23
N GLU A 82 -18.06 -9.36 -9.50
CA GLU A 82 -18.57 -10.47 -10.28
C GLU A 82 -18.24 -11.82 -9.64
N ARG A 83 -16.99 -12.05 -9.20
CA ARG A 83 -16.62 -13.30 -8.53
C ARG A 83 -17.43 -13.59 -7.28
N PHE A 84 -17.79 -12.55 -6.52
CA PHE A 84 -18.60 -12.72 -5.32
C PHE A 84 -20.06 -13.12 -5.62
N THR A 85 -20.55 -12.89 -6.82
CA THR A 85 -21.90 -13.38 -7.21
C THR A 85 -21.97 -14.90 -7.35
N TYR A 86 -20.82 -15.57 -7.50
CA TYR A 86 -20.75 -17.04 -7.60
C TYR A 86 -20.46 -17.74 -6.28
N ILE A 87 -20.24 -17.00 -5.18
CA ILE A 87 -19.93 -17.58 -3.88
C ILE A 87 -21.22 -17.75 -3.07
N PRO A 88 -21.67 -19.00 -2.80
CA PRO A 88 -22.85 -19.22 -2.00
C PRO A 88 -22.72 -18.61 -0.59
N GLY A 89 -23.80 -18.05 -0.08
CA GLY A 89 -23.82 -17.45 1.25
C GLY A 89 -23.18 -16.06 1.34
N THR A 90 -22.83 -15.43 0.22
CA THR A 90 -22.40 -14.03 0.20
C THR A 90 -23.50 -13.10 -0.27
N GLN A 91 -23.53 -11.90 0.28
CA GLN A 91 -24.40 -10.81 -0.13
C GLN A 91 -23.59 -9.55 -0.32
N VAL A 92 -23.55 -9.03 -1.55
CA VAL A 92 -22.95 -7.71 -1.80
C VAL A 92 -23.97 -6.66 -1.38
N VAL A 93 -23.66 -5.91 -0.32
CA VAL A 93 -24.59 -4.96 0.30
C VAL A 93 -24.23 -3.51 0.07
N ALA A 94 -22.98 -3.23 -0.29
CA ALA A 94 -22.48 -1.87 -0.53
C ALA A 94 -21.44 -1.84 -1.64
N LEU A 95 -21.48 -0.79 -2.44
CA LEU A 95 -20.54 -0.46 -3.51
C LEU A 95 -20.10 1.00 -3.32
N CYS A 96 -18.80 1.23 -3.22
CA CYS A 96 -18.24 2.54 -3.00
C CYS A 96 -17.07 2.81 -3.97
N ASP A 97 -17.12 3.92 -4.67
CA ASP A 97 -15.98 4.46 -5.44
C ASP A 97 -16.05 5.99 -5.44
N TYR A 98 -14.91 6.63 -5.63
CA TYR A 98 -14.88 8.08 -5.82
C TYR A 98 -15.79 8.51 -6.99
N GLU A 99 -15.75 7.74 -8.09
CA GLU A 99 -16.59 7.95 -9.27
C GLU A 99 -17.83 7.06 -9.20
N GLU A 100 -19.01 7.67 -9.01
CA GLU A 100 -20.30 6.97 -8.91
C GLU A 100 -20.57 6.02 -10.10
N ALA A 101 -20.20 6.45 -11.30
CA ALA A 101 -20.36 5.63 -12.50
C ALA A 101 -19.68 4.24 -12.43
N ARG A 102 -18.63 4.08 -11.61
CA ARG A 102 -17.99 2.79 -11.37
C ARG A 102 -18.82 1.90 -10.46
N ALA A 103 -19.44 2.49 -9.44
CA ALA A 103 -20.36 1.77 -8.57
C ALA A 103 -21.62 1.33 -9.33
N ASP A 104 -22.17 2.20 -10.18
CA ASP A 104 -23.32 1.88 -11.03
C ASP A 104 -23.01 0.73 -12.01
N LYS A 105 -21.82 0.71 -12.59
CA LYS A 105 -21.37 -0.39 -13.45
C LYS A 105 -21.33 -1.72 -12.70
N CYS A 106 -20.92 -1.72 -11.45
CA CYS A 106 -20.92 -2.91 -10.60
C CYS A 106 -22.34 -3.28 -10.17
N GLN A 107 -23.23 -2.30 -9.99
CA GLN A 107 -24.65 -2.55 -9.73
C GLN A 107 -25.32 -3.31 -10.88
N GLU A 108 -24.98 -3.00 -12.13
CA GLU A 108 -25.49 -3.76 -13.28
C GLU A 108 -24.99 -5.21 -13.31
N LEU A 109 -23.78 -5.50 -12.80
CA LEU A 109 -23.30 -6.88 -12.63
C LEU A 109 -24.13 -7.64 -11.61
N LEU A 110 -24.45 -7.04 -10.47
CA LEU A 110 -25.31 -7.64 -9.46
C LEU A 110 -26.71 -7.93 -10.03
N LYS A 111 -27.27 -6.99 -10.78
CA LYS A 111 -28.57 -7.13 -11.45
C LYS A 111 -28.57 -8.30 -12.46
N LYS A 112 -27.53 -8.44 -13.27
CA LYS A 112 -27.37 -9.57 -14.22
C LYS A 112 -27.30 -10.91 -13.49
N ALA A 113 -26.69 -10.95 -12.31
CA ALA A 113 -26.60 -12.13 -11.47
C ALA A 113 -27.86 -12.37 -10.61
N SER A 114 -28.93 -11.60 -10.80
CA SER A 114 -30.17 -11.65 -10.02
C SER A 114 -29.95 -11.45 -8.52
N MET A 115 -28.90 -10.72 -8.13
CA MET A 115 -28.62 -10.36 -6.75
C MET A 115 -29.41 -9.11 -6.32
N PRO A 116 -29.67 -8.96 -5.01
CA PRO A 116 -30.28 -7.74 -4.48
C PRO A 116 -29.48 -6.50 -4.82
N LYS A 117 -30.15 -5.36 -4.91
CA LYS A 117 -29.50 -4.05 -5.12
C LYS A 117 -28.63 -3.71 -3.90
N ALA A 118 -27.36 -3.38 -4.13
CA ALA A 118 -26.46 -2.86 -3.11
C ALA A 118 -26.65 -1.35 -2.91
N ALA A 119 -26.34 -0.84 -1.71
CA ALA A 119 -26.23 0.60 -1.49
C ALA A 119 -25.03 1.15 -2.26
N VAL A 120 -25.19 2.33 -2.86
CA VAL A 120 -24.12 3.02 -3.61
C VAL A 120 -23.65 4.23 -2.81
N TYR A 121 -22.34 4.36 -2.71
CA TYR A 121 -21.67 5.47 -2.04
C TYR A 121 -20.61 6.03 -2.98
N SER A 122 -20.47 7.37 -3.04
CA SER A 122 -19.54 8.01 -3.94
C SER A 122 -18.91 9.29 -3.37
N GLY A 123 -17.89 9.80 -4.06
CA GLY A 123 -17.16 11.02 -3.68
C GLY A 123 -16.10 10.81 -2.60
N ASP A 124 -15.50 11.91 -2.16
CA ASP A 124 -14.35 11.93 -1.25
C ASP A 124 -14.58 11.22 0.09
N LYS A 125 -15.82 11.23 0.57
CA LYS A 125 -16.23 10.69 1.87
C LYS A 125 -17.24 9.55 1.78
N GLY A 126 -17.39 8.98 0.59
CA GLY A 126 -18.35 7.92 0.34
C GLY A 126 -18.14 6.67 1.22
N TYR A 127 -16.95 6.49 1.79
CA TYR A 127 -16.61 5.36 2.67
C TYR A 127 -16.88 5.63 4.17
N GLU A 128 -17.23 6.83 4.58
CA GLU A 128 -17.62 7.21 5.95
C GLU A 128 -19.10 6.87 6.20
#